data_5662d055f3fabfbb6ec2af2850c4cc1b
#
_entry.id   5662d055f3fabfbb6ec2af2850c4cc1b
#
_cell.length_a   1.000
_cell.length_b   1.000
_cell.length_c   1.000
_cell.angle_alpha   90.00
_cell.angle_beta   90.00
_cell.angle_gamma   90.00
#
_symmetry.space_group_name_H-M   'P 1'
#
loop_
_entity.id
_entity.type
_entity.pdbx_description
1 polymer ?
#
loop_
_entity_poly.entity_id
_entity_poly.type
_entity_poly.pdbx_seq_one_letter_code
_entity_poly.pdbx_strand_id
1 'polypeptide(L)'
;MSVDSEQPETDPGASRGLSSAALPPVGTAILEVRDIGKHYGNIIALSEITTSVRAGEVTCVLGDNGAGKSTFIKILAGAHQHSDGELVIDGVATTLGSPREALELGIATVYQDLAVVPLMPVWRNFFLGCELTKGVGPFRKLDVEQMKLITKSELAAMGIDLRDVDQPIGTLSGGERQCVAIARAVYFGARVLILDEPTAALGVKQSGVVLKYVAKARDRGLGVVFITHNPHHAYPVGDRFMLLRRGKSMGDFPKQEMTLEELTSLMAGGAELESLAHELEKTMGVDSEIAKTIKADSP
;
A
#
# COMPACT_ATOMS: atom_id res chain seq x y z
N MET A 1 -45.57 39.43 -6.36
CA MET A 1 -44.17 39.52 -6.01
C MET A 1 -43.71 38.10 -5.64
N SER A 2 -43.26 37.36 -6.65
CA SER A 2 -42.73 36.02 -6.54
C SER A 2 -41.21 36.13 -6.44
N VAL A 3 -40.63 35.63 -5.37
CA VAL A 3 -39.18 35.61 -5.17
C VAL A 3 -38.72 34.29 -5.76
N ASP A 4 -38.05 34.34 -6.92
CA ASP A 4 -37.33 33.23 -7.53
C ASP A 4 -36.12 32.89 -6.63
N SER A 5 -36.13 31.69 -6.05
CA SER A 5 -34.99 31.10 -5.36
C SER A 5 -34.07 30.50 -6.42
N GLU A 6 -33.04 31.24 -6.82
CA GLU A 6 -31.92 30.69 -7.59
C GLU A 6 -31.22 29.59 -6.75
N GLN A 7 -31.30 28.35 -7.22
CA GLN A 7 -30.43 27.28 -6.78
C GLN A 7 -29.03 27.53 -7.42
N PRO A 8 -27.95 27.38 -6.66
CA PRO A 8 -26.61 27.51 -7.24
C PRO A 8 -26.36 26.36 -8.23
N GLU A 9 -26.08 26.74 -9.49
CA GLU A 9 -25.59 25.81 -10.51
C GLU A 9 -24.32 25.12 -10.01
N THR A 10 -24.38 23.81 -9.84
CA THR A 10 -23.22 22.98 -9.56
C THR A 10 -22.34 22.95 -10.80
N ASP A 11 -21.17 23.57 -10.71
CA ASP A 11 -20.12 23.55 -11.73
C ASP A 11 -19.72 22.10 -12.09
N PRO A 12 -19.99 21.62 -13.33
CA PRO A 12 -19.63 20.26 -13.74
C PRO A 12 -18.13 20.10 -14.06
N GLY A 13 -17.31 21.13 -13.78
CA GLY A 13 -15.86 21.17 -14.00
C GLY A 13 -15.01 20.93 -12.78
N ALA A 14 -15.59 20.79 -11.58
CA ALA A 14 -14.84 20.45 -10.39
C ALA A 14 -14.20 19.07 -10.55
N SER A 15 -12.87 19.03 -10.50
CA SER A 15 -12.05 17.82 -10.49
C SER A 15 -12.70 16.74 -9.63
N ARG A 16 -12.99 15.57 -10.22
CA ARG A 16 -13.35 14.37 -9.48
C ARG A 16 -12.12 13.90 -8.67
N GLY A 17 -11.83 14.59 -7.59
CA GLY A 17 -11.01 14.06 -6.50
C GLY A 17 -11.70 12.80 -5.98
N LEU A 18 -10.95 11.72 -5.87
CA LEU A 18 -11.49 10.39 -5.60
C LEU A 18 -12.09 10.25 -4.21
N SER A 19 -11.83 11.12 -3.27
CA SER A 19 -12.56 11.23 -2.00
C SER A 19 -12.56 12.67 -1.51
N SER A 20 -13.74 13.22 -1.21
CA SER A 20 -13.88 14.53 -0.55
C SER A 20 -13.87 14.41 0.97
N ALA A 21 -13.74 13.21 1.53
CA ALA A 21 -13.74 12.99 2.96
C ALA A 21 -12.43 13.49 3.57
N ALA A 22 -12.54 14.37 4.57
CA ALA A 22 -11.39 14.84 5.34
C ALA A 22 -10.73 13.68 6.08
N LEU A 23 -9.40 13.76 6.25
CA LEU A 23 -8.68 12.79 7.07
C LEU A 23 -9.17 12.88 8.53
N PRO A 24 -9.46 11.74 9.16
CA PRO A 24 -9.84 11.73 10.57
C PRO A 24 -8.64 12.05 11.48
N PRO A 25 -8.86 12.35 12.76
CA PRO A 25 -7.78 12.56 13.72
C PRO A 25 -6.80 11.38 13.76
N VAL A 26 -5.51 11.68 13.95
CA VAL A 26 -4.44 10.66 14.07
C VAL A 26 -4.82 9.61 15.12
N GLY A 27 -4.60 8.34 14.82
CA GLY A 27 -4.94 7.19 15.66
C GLY A 27 -6.37 6.66 15.48
N THR A 28 -7.24 7.38 14.75
CA THR A 28 -8.60 6.88 14.44
C THR A 28 -8.50 5.75 13.41
N ALA A 29 -9.20 4.63 13.64
CA ALA A 29 -9.29 3.55 12.67
C ALA A 29 -10.09 4.02 11.44
N ILE A 30 -9.47 3.97 10.26
CA ILE A 30 -10.12 4.24 8.97
C ILE A 30 -10.67 2.94 8.39
N LEU A 31 -9.90 1.86 8.52
CA LEU A 31 -10.25 0.55 8.00
C LEU A 31 -9.97 -0.49 9.09
N GLU A 32 -10.94 -1.34 9.35
CA GLU A 32 -10.81 -2.47 10.25
C GLU A 32 -11.14 -3.77 9.50
N VAL A 33 -10.38 -4.78 9.77
CA VAL A 33 -10.51 -6.14 9.25
C VAL A 33 -10.84 -7.03 10.44
N ARG A 34 -12.01 -7.69 10.41
CA ARG A 34 -12.50 -8.52 11.50
C ARG A 34 -12.74 -9.93 10.99
N ASP A 35 -11.90 -10.86 11.45
CA ASP A 35 -11.98 -12.30 11.15
C ASP A 35 -12.10 -12.63 9.66
N ILE A 36 -11.43 -11.84 8.80
CA ILE A 36 -11.49 -12.03 7.35
C ILE A 36 -10.90 -13.38 6.95
N GLY A 37 -11.71 -14.14 6.21
CA GLY A 37 -11.34 -15.38 5.55
C GLY A 37 -11.49 -15.27 4.03
N LYS A 38 -10.71 -16.07 3.29
CA LYS A 38 -10.83 -16.22 1.82
C LYS A 38 -10.61 -17.64 1.38
N HIS A 39 -11.60 -18.16 0.67
CA HIS A 39 -11.61 -19.51 0.12
C HIS A 39 -11.64 -19.46 -1.41
N TYR A 40 -10.85 -20.32 -2.06
CA TYR A 40 -10.89 -20.59 -3.50
C TYR A 40 -11.20 -22.08 -3.68
N GLY A 41 -12.48 -22.43 -3.81
CA GLY A 41 -12.93 -23.81 -3.76
C GLY A 41 -12.54 -24.45 -2.43
N ASN A 42 -11.73 -25.50 -2.47
CA ASN A 42 -11.25 -26.22 -1.27
C ASN A 42 -9.94 -25.62 -0.67
N ILE A 43 -9.41 -24.55 -1.27
CA ILE A 43 -8.15 -23.94 -0.80
C ILE A 43 -8.50 -22.76 0.11
N ILE A 44 -8.04 -22.81 1.35
CA ILE A 44 -8.13 -21.69 2.29
C ILE A 44 -6.89 -20.81 2.07
N ALA A 45 -7.11 -19.62 1.50
CA ALA A 45 -6.03 -18.66 1.25
C ALA A 45 -5.80 -17.71 2.42
N LEU A 46 -6.87 -17.37 3.16
CA LEU A 46 -6.82 -16.59 4.40
C LEU A 46 -7.84 -17.14 5.40
N SER A 47 -7.52 -17.08 6.68
CA SER A 47 -8.39 -17.50 7.79
C SER A 47 -8.17 -16.59 9.00
N GLU A 48 -9.26 -16.07 9.55
CA GLU A 48 -9.29 -15.35 10.83
C GLU A 48 -8.31 -14.16 10.91
N ILE A 49 -8.25 -13.36 9.82
CA ILE A 49 -7.38 -12.18 9.78
C ILE A 49 -8.09 -11.02 10.45
N THR A 50 -7.52 -10.51 11.53
CA THR A 50 -8.00 -9.33 12.26
C THR A 50 -6.87 -8.31 12.40
N THR A 51 -7.10 -7.08 11.95
CA THR A 51 -6.17 -5.95 12.06
C THR A 51 -6.90 -4.62 11.83
N SER A 52 -6.21 -3.50 12.05
CA SER A 52 -6.76 -2.17 11.78
C SER A 52 -5.73 -1.26 11.13
N VAL A 53 -6.20 -0.38 10.26
CA VAL A 53 -5.40 0.69 9.63
C VAL A 53 -5.88 2.02 10.19
N ARG A 54 -4.98 2.76 10.81
CA ARG A 54 -5.31 4.01 11.51
C ARG A 54 -4.72 5.22 10.81
N ALA A 55 -5.40 6.35 10.93
CA ALA A 55 -4.89 7.63 10.44
C ALA A 55 -3.54 7.97 11.08
N GLY A 56 -2.56 8.35 10.28
CA GLY A 56 -1.22 8.71 10.74
C GLY A 56 -0.40 7.54 11.30
N GLU A 57 -0.70 6.31 10.87
CA GLU A 57 0.00 5.08 11.28
C GLU A 57 0.40 4.23 10.08
N VAL A 58 1.57 3.59 10.16
CA VAL A 58 2.02 2.60 9.18
C VAL A 58 1.83 1.21 9.77
N THR A 59 0.87 0.46 9.23
CA THR A 59 0.65 -0.96 9.53
C THR A 59 1.44 -1.80 8.53
N CYS A 60 2.50 -2.45 8.98
CA CYS A 60 3.31 -3.33 8.15
C CYS A 60 2.70 -4.74 8.13
N VAL A 61 2.43 -5.26 6.94
CA VAL A 61 1.98 -6.65 6.73
C VAL A 61 3.16 -7.46 6.23
N LEU A 62 3.67 -8.33 7.07
CA LEU A 62 4.88 -9.09 6.86
C LEU A 62 4.58 -10.59 6.67
N GLY A 63 5.42 -11.27 5.93
CA GLY A 63 5.32 -12.71 5.72
C GLY A 63 6.04 -13.16 4.45
N ASP A 64 6.36 -14.43 4.36
CA ASP A 64 7.04 -15.03 3.23
C ASP A 64 6.18 -15.09 1.96
N ASN A 65 6.79 -15.53 0.86
CA ASN A 65 6.05 -15.82 -0.36
C ASN A 65 5.04 -16.95 -0.10
N GLY A 66 3.79 -16.74 -0.56
CA GLY A 66 2.71 -17.67 -0.27
C GLY A 66 2.03 -17.51 1.10
N ALA A 67 2.45 -16.55 1.93
CA ALA A 67 1.83 -16.30 3.24
C ALA A 67 0.38 -15.80 3.18
N GLY A 68 -0.12 -15.37 1.99
CA GLY A 68 -1.46 -14.82 1.81
C GLY A 68 -1.50 -13.29 1.59
N LYS A 69 -0.34 -12.61 1.61
CA LYS A 69 -0.25 -11.14 1.46
C LYS A 69 -1.01 -10.60 0.24
N SER A 70 -0.76 -11.17 -0.94
CA SER A 70 -1.41 -10.73 -2.18
C SER A 70 -2.93 -10.97 -2.18
N THR A 71 -3.42 -12.02 -1.51
CA THR A 71 -4.86 -12.23 -1.34
C THR A 71 -5.45 -11.18 -0.41
N PHE A 72 -4.77 -10.87 0.67
CA PHE A 72 -5.17 -9.83 1.61
C PHE A 72 -5.27 -8.45 0.95
N ILE A 73 -4.22 -8.06 0.19
CA ILE A 73 -4.23 -6.82 -0.60
C ILE A 73 -5.44 -6.76 -1.53
N LYS A 74 -5.70 -7.84 -2.28
CA LYS A 74 -6.81 -7.88 -3.26
C LYS A 74 -8.16 -7.69 -2.59
N ILE A 75 -8.34 -8.13 -1.34
CA ILE A 75 -9.55 -7.88 -0.57
C ILE A 75 -9.64 -6.42 -0.18
N LEU A 76 -8.59 -5.84 0.41
CA LEU A 76 -8.55 -4.43 0.80
C LEU A 76 -8.71 -3.48 -0.38
N ALA A 77 -8.16 -3.85 -1.55
CA ALA A 77 -8.27 -3.11 -2.80
C ALA A 77 -9.61 -3.31 -3.54
N GLY A 78 -10.52 -4.13 -3.01
CA GLY A 78 -11.79 -4.43 -3.68
C GLY A 78 -11.69 -5.28 -4.95
N ALA A 79 -10.51 -5.88 -5.22
CA ALA A 79 -10.33 -6.76 -6.37
C ALA A 79 -10.92 -8.17 -6.13
N HIS A 80 -11.02 -8.59 -4.87
CA HIS A 80 -11.67 -9.82 -4.45
C HIS A 80 -12.54 -9.56 -3.23
N GLN A 81 -13.70 -10.20 -3.18
CA GLN A 81 -14.51 -10.21 -1.96
C GLN A 81 -13.96 -11.25 -0.98
N HIS A 82 -14.04 -10.95 0.32
CA HIS A 82 -13.79 -11.94 1.37
C HIS A 82 -14.90 -13.00 1.38
N SER A 83 -14.61 -14.17 1.93
CA SER A 83 -15.57 -15.26 2.07
C SER A 83 -16.25 -15.24 3.44
N ASP A 84 -15.47 -14.86 4.46
CA ASP A 84 -15.90 -14.81 5.88
C ASP A 84 -15.41 -13.51 6.50
N GLY A 85 -16.00 -13.14 7.64
CA GLY A 85 -15.65 -11.97 8.41
C GLY A 85 -16.23 -10.66 7.86
N GLU A 86 -15.72 -9.53 8.35
CA GLU A 86 -16.22 -8.20 8.03
C GLU A 86 -15.07 -7.24 7.72
N LEU A 87 -15.26 -6.44 6.66
CA LEU A 87 -14.47 -5.24 6.39
C LEU A 87 -15.26 -4.02 6.86
N VAL A 88 -14.68 -3.22 7.75
CA VAL A 88 -15.33 -2.03 8.31
C VAL A 88 -14.55 -0.79 7.88
N ILE A 89 -15.22 0.15 7.22
CA ILE A 89 -14.64 1.42 6.77
C ILE A 89 -15.40 2.56 7.46
N ASP A 90 -14.67 3.43 8.16
CA ASP A 90 -15.25 4.51 8.97
C ASP A 90 -16.35 4.03 9.94
N GLY A 91 -16.18 2.86 10.52
CA GLY A 91 -17.14 2.24 11.44
C GLY A 91 -18.35 1.58 10.77
N VAL A 92 -18.42 1.54 9.43
CA VAL A 92 -19.51 0.93 8.67
C VAL A 92 -19.05 -0.37 8.03
N ALA A 93 -19.74 -1.48 8.30
CA ALA A 93 -19.49 -2.75 7.64
C ALA A 93 -19.74 -2.61 6.14
N THR A 94 -18.74 -2.94 5.34
CA THR A 94 -18.71 -2.66 3.90
C THR A 94 -18.18 -3.87 3.13
N THR A 95 -18.80 -4.19 2.01
CA THR A 95 -18.28 -5.18 1.05
C THR A 95 -17.87 -4.45 -0.22
N LEU A 96 -16.58 -4.47 -0.53
CA LEU A 96 -16.06 -3.83 -1.74
C LEU A 96 -16.36 -4.71 -2.96
N GLY A 97 -17.09 -4.15 -3.91
CA GLY A 97 -17.46 -4.83 -5.16
C GLY A 97 -16.44 -4.63 -6.29
N SER A 98 -15.58 -3.62 -6.18
CA SER A 98 -14.60 -3.29 -7.22
C SER A 98 -13.46 -2.41 -6.67
N PRO A 99 -12.30 -2.38 -7.36
CA PRO A 99 -11.20 -1.45 -7.04
C PRO A 99 -11.60 0.02 -7.18
N ARG A 100 -12.56 0.31 -8.04
CA ARG A 100 -13.08 1.67 -8.20
C ARG A 100 -13.82 2.13 -6.94
N GLU A 101 -14.65 1.27 -6.37
CA GLU A 101 -15.36 1.54 -5.13
C GLU A 101 -14.39 1.76 -3.95
N ALA A 102 -13.35 0.91 -3.84
CA ALA A 102 -12.30 1.11 -2.85
C ALA A 102 -11.65 2.50 -3.00
N LEU A 103 -11.36 2.90 -4.23
CA LEU A 103 -10.74 4.19 -4.53
C LEU A 103 -11.70 5.37 -4.21
N GLU A 104 -13.00 5.24 -4.47
CA GLU A 104 -14.03 6.24 -4.13
C GLU A 104 -14.15 6.41 -2.60
N LEU A 105 -13.88 5.36 -1.82
CA LEU A 105 -13.79 5.39 -0.36
C LEU A 105 -12.43 5.85 0.17
N GLY A 106 -11.51 6.23 -0.73
CA GLY A 106 -10.19 6.74 -0.39
C GLY A 106 -9.14 5.65 -0.11
N ILE A 107 -9.38 4.40 -0.51
CA ILE A 107 -8.40 3.32 -0.42
C ILE A 107 -7.66 3.20 -1.75
N ALA A 108 -6.41 3.64 -1.80
CA ALA A 108 -5.58 3.59 -2.99
C ALA A 108 -4.48 2.54 -2.85
N THR A 109 -4.29 1.75 -3.90
CA THR A 109 -3.26 0.69 -3.92
C THR A 109 -2.20 1.00 -4.96
N VAL A 110 -0.94 0.93 -4.53
CA VAL A 110 0.24 0.97 -5.39
C VAL A 110 0.83 -0.43 -5.39
N TYR A 111 0.68 -1.12 -6.51
CA TYR A 111 1.17 -2.48 -6.68
C TYR A 111 2.67 -2.51 -6.97
N GLN A 112 3.31 -3.66 -6.72
CA GLN A 112 4.73 -3.91 -7.03
C GLN A 112 5.04 -3.63 -8.51
N ASP A 113 4.16 -4.09 -9.41
CA ASP A 113 4.24 -3.77 -10.83
C ASP A 113 3.46 -2.47 -11.07
N LEU A 114 4.20 -1.38 -11.23
CA LEU A 114 3.61 -0.05 -11.36
C LEU A 114 2.86 0.07 -12.69
N ALA A 115 1.59 0.44 -12.61
CA ALA A 115 0.75 0.71 -13.77
C ALA A 115 1.14 2.06 -14.40
N VAL A 116 2.35 2.15 -14.95
CA VAL A 116 2.86 3.33 -15.66
C VAL A 116 3.11 3.03 -17.13
N VAL A 117 2.94 4.03 -17.98
CA VAL A 117 3.25 3.94 -19.41
C VAL A 117 4.64 4.54 -19.64
N PRO A 118 5.69 3.73 -19.88
CA PRO A 118 7.09 4.15 -19.82
C PRO A 118 7.46 5.31 -20.78
N LEU A 119 6.88 5.34 -21.96
CA LEU A 119 7.13 6.38 -22.97
C LEU A 119 6.31 7.65 -22.79
N MET A 120 5.36 7.64 -21.86
CA MET A 120 4.50 8.79 -21.59
C MET A 120 5.18 9.73 -20.59
N PRO A 121 4.99 11.07 -20.73
CA PRO A 121 5.49 12.06 -19.79
C PRO A 121 5.06 11.79 -18.34
N VAL A 122 5.88 12.22 -17.37
CA VAL A 122 5.59 12.06 -15.93
C VAL A 122 4.24 12.70 -15.57
N TRP A 123 3.99 13.95 -16.01
CA TRP A 123 2.73 14.62 -15.71
C TRP A 123 1.51 13.88 -16.26
N ARG A 124 1.65 13.26 -17.42
CA ARG A 124 0.55 12.51 -18.04
C ARG A 124 0.30 11.18 -17.35
N ASN A 125 1.34 10.49 -16.89
CA ASN A 125 1.20 9.31 -16.02
C ASN A 125 0.55 9.69 -14.69
N PHE A 126 0.90 10.86 -14.12
CA PHE A 126 0.33 11.34 -12.87
C PHE A 126 -1.19 11.53 -12.96
N PHE A 127 -1.67 12.11 -14.07
CA PHE A 127 -3.09 12.39 -14.30
C PHE A 127 -3.84 11.31 -15.11
N LEU A 128 -3.21 10.20 -15.44
CA LEU A 128 -3.81 9.16 -16.29
C LEU A 128 -5.14 8.67 -15.72
N GLY A 129 -6.25 8.87 -16.50
CA GLY A 129 -7.61 8.54 -16.09
C GLY A 129 -8.31 9.59 -15.20
N CYS A 130 -7.59 10.68 -14.83
CA CYS A 130 -8.11 11.80 -14.02
C CYS A 130 -7.67 13.15 -14.62
N GLU A 131 -7.64 13.25 -15.95
CA GLU A 131 -7.10 14.39 -16.66
C GLU A 131 -7.94 15.65 -16.43
N LEU A 132 -7.26 16.77 -16.16
CA LEU A 132 -7.90 18.07 -16.05
C LEU A 132 -8.25 18.61 -17.43
N THR A 133 -9.44 19.18 -17.54
CA THR A 133 -9.93 19.78 -18.79
C THR A 133 -10.38 21.19 -18.57
N LYS A 134 -10.17 22.05 -19.58
CA LYS A 134 -10.69 23.41 -19.66
C LYS A 134 -11.56 23.62 -20.88
N GLY A 135 -12.50 24.58 -20.81
CA GLY A 135 -13.51 24.84 -21.84
C GLY A 135 -14.83 24.13 -21.55
N VAL A 136 -15.85 24.44 -22.36
CA VAL A 136 -17.23 23.98 -22.16
C VAL A 136 -17.71 23.23 -23.41
N GLY A 137 -18.48 22.16 -23.20
CA GLY A 137 -19.12 21.38 -24.27
C GLY A 137 -18.12 20.81 -25.27
N PRO A 138 -18.34 21.00 -26.59
CA PRO A 138 -17.47 20.44 -27.64
C PRO A 138 -16.08 21.10 -27.71
N PHE A 139 -15.86 22.19 -27.00
CA PHE A 139 -14.58 22.91 -26.92
C PHE A 139 -13.74 22.51 -25.71
N ARG A 140 -14.12 21.46 -24.98
CA ARG A 140 -13.29 20.91 -23.89
C ARG A 140 -11.97 20.37 -24.45
N LYS A 141 -10.86 20.79 -23.85
CA LYS A 141 -9.52 20.31 -24.14
C LYS A 141 -8.75 20.09 -22.84
N LEU A 142 -7.70 19.28 -22.88
CA LEU A 142 -6.85 19.05 -21.72
C LEU A 142 -6.22 20.34 -21.23
N ASP A 143 -6.20 20.56 -19.92
CA ASP A 143 -5.44 21.64 -19.30
C ASP A 143 -4.02 21.17 -18.94
N VAL A 144 -3.20 21.05 -19.98
CA VAL A 144 -1.83 20.52 -19.88
C VAL A 144 -0.98 21.36 -18.94
N GLU A 145 -1.09 22.70 -19.01
CA GLU A 145 -0.28 23.59 -18.18
C GLU A 145 -0.58 23.41 -16.69
N GLN A 146 -1.87 23.35 -16.34
CA GLN A 146 -2.27 23.13 -14.97
C GLN A 146 -1.82 21.76 -14.45
N MET A 147 -1.98 20.68 -15.26
CA MET A 147 -1.51 19.35 -14.91
C MET A 147 -0.01 19.28 -14.68
N LYS A 148 0.81 19.94 -15.52
CA LYS A 148 2.26 20.03 -15.34
C LYS A 148 2.62 20.76 -14.06
N LEU A 149 2.00 21.89 -13.80
CA LEU A 149 2.24 22.71 -12.61
C LEU A 149 1.93 21.94 -11.33
N ILE A 150 0.76 21.30 -11.27
CA ILE A 150 0.37 20.45 -10.13
C ILE A 150 1.34 19.30 -9.97
N THR A 151 1.65 18.56 -11.03
CA THR A 151 2.59 17.43 -10.94
C THR A 151 3.93 17.86 -10.34
N LYS A 152 4.47 18.98 -10.84
CA LYS A 152 5.74 19.52 -10.34
C LYS A 152 5.66 19.93 -8.86
N SER A 153 4.58 20.61 -8.45
CA SER A 153 4.40 21.04 -7.06
C SER A 153 4.21 19.87 -6.11
N GLU A 154 3.40 18.86 -6.49
CA GLU A 154 3.14 17.69 -5.65
C GLU A 154 4.40 16.82 -5.48
N LEU A 155 5.15 16.61 -6.56
CA LEU A 155 6.41 15.88 -6.49
C LEU A 155 7.43 16.63 -5.64
N ALA A 156 7.54 17.97 -5.78
CA ALA A 156 8.42 18.79 -4.94
C ALA A 156 8.00 18.75 -3.47
N ALA A 157 6.69 18.83 -3.16
CA ALA A 157 6.17 18.71 -1.79
C ALA A 157 6.47 17.35 -1.15
N MET A 158 6.55 16.31 -1.96
CA MET A 158 7.03 14.99 -1.53
C MET A 158 8.58 14.95 -1.48
N GLY A 159 9.29 15.96 -2.00
CA GLY A 159 10.76 16.07 -2.02
C GLY A 159 11.41 15.37 -3.22
N ILE A 160 10.65 15.16 -4.32
CA ILE A 160 11.16 14.71 -5.60
C ILE A 160 11.46 15.95 -6.43
N ASP A 161 12.73 16.25 -6.63
CA ASP A 161 13.15 17.32 -7.52
C ASP A 161 13.35 16.79 -8.94
N LEU A 162 12.28 16.80 -9.73
CA LEU A 162 12.35 16.48 -11.16
C LEU A 162 12.71 17.75 -11.94
N ARG A 163 13.75 17.66 -12.76
CA ARG A 163 14.16 18.75 -13.65
C ARG A 163 13.08 19.09 -14.67
N ASP A 164 12.43 18.05 -15.21
CA ASP A 164 11.41 18.20 -16.24
C ASP A 164 10.31 17.14 -16.07
N VAL A 165 9.06 17.60 -15.94
CA VAL A 165 7.88 16.72 -15.87
C VAL A 165 7.44 16.22 -17.24
N ASP A 166 7.97 16.77 -18.33
CA ASP A 166 7.73 16.33 -19.71
C ASP A 166 8.60 15.13 -20.10
N GLN A 167 9.64 14.79 -19.31
CA GLN A 167 10.43 13.58 -19.58
C GLN A 167 9.59 12.31 -19.49
N PRO A 168 9.86 11.28 -20.30
CA PRO A 168 9.21 9.99 -20.21
C PRO A 168 9.45 9.36 -18.82
N ILE A 169 8.39 8.83 -18.19
CA ILE A 169 8.52 8.25 -16.82
C ILE A 169 9.48 7.06 -16.80
N GLY A 170 9.68 6.37 -17.93
CA GLY A 170 10.63 5.27 -18.05
C GLY A 170 12.09 5.69 -17.87
N THR A 171 12.43 7.00 -17.98
CA THR A 171 13.77 7.52 -17.73
C THR A 171 14.08 7.71 -16.25
N LEU A 172 13.07 7.66 -15.39
CA LEU A 172 13.21 7.73 -13.94
C LEU A 172 13.77 6.41 -13.37
N SER A 173 14.49 6.50 -12.28
CA SER A 173 14.88 5.32 -11.49
C SER A 173 13.64 4.60 -10.93
N GLY A 174 13.78 3.33 -10.55
CA GLY A 174 12.69 2.55 -9.95
C GLY A 174 12.08 3.25 -8.73
N GLY A 175 12.92 3.77 -7.84
CA GLY A 175 12.47 4.51 -6.66
C GLY A 175 11.72 5.80 -7.00
N GLU A 176 12.17 6.57 -7.98
CA GLU A 176 11.45 7.77 -8.43
C GLU A 176 10.09 7.43 -9.03
N ARG A 177 9.99 6.38 -9.87
CA ARG A 177 8.70 5.92 -10.38
C ARG A 177 7.74 5.52 -9.27
N GLN A 178 8.24 4.79 -8.27
CA GLN A 178 7.46 4.42 -7.08
C GLN A 178 6.94 5.66 -6.35
N CYS A 179 7.79 6.66 -6.17
CA CYS A 179 7.43 7.91 -5.51
C CYS A 179 6.40 8.72 -6.31
N VAL A 180 6.46 8.73 -7.64
CA VAL A 180 5.42 9.34 -8.49
C VAL A 180 4.07 8.65 -8.28
N ALA A 181 4.04 7.31 -8.21
CA ALA A 181 2.81 6.55 -7.96
C ALA A 181 2.21 6.85 -6.56
N ILE A 182 3.06 6.94 -5.53
CA ILE A 182 2.66 7.33 -4.17
C ILE A 182 2.11 8.76 -4.16
N ALA A 183 2.84 9.73 -4.74
CA ALA A 183 2.41 11.13 -4.81
C ALA A 183 1.07 11.28 -5.52
N ARG A 184 0.87 10.55 -6.62
CA ARG A 184 -0.40 10.47 -7.34
C ARG A 184 -1.53 9.99 -6.44
N ALA A 185 -1.35 8.89 -5.72
CA ALA A 185 -2.38 8.36 -4.82
C ALA A 185 -2.76 9.37 -3.73
N VAL A 186 -1.77 10.03 -3.13
CA VAL A 186 -1.98 11.07 -2.11
C VAL A 186 -2.73 12.27 -2.68
N TYR A 187 -2.32 12.77 -3.86
CA TYR A 187 -2.97 13.91 -4.51
C TYR A 187 -4.44 13.67 -4.83
N PHE A 188 -4.79 12.46 -5.29
CA PHE A 188 -6.17 12.10 -5.62
C PHE A 188 -7.01 11.68 -4.42
N GLY A 189 -6.58 11.98 -3.18
CA GLY A 189 -7.39 11.89 -1.99
C GLY A 189 -7.38 10.52 -1.30
N ALA A 190 -6.27 9.78 -1.42
CA ALA A 190 -6.10 8.59 -0.61
C ALA A 190 -6.15 8.93 0.88
N ARG A 191 -6.92 8.17 1.64
CA ARG A 191 -6.97 8.17 3.11
C ARG A 191 -6.25 6.96 3.67
N VAL A 192 -6.35 5.84 2.94
CA VAL A 192 -5.58 4.62 3.15
C VAL A 192 -4.72 4.38 1.91
N LEU A 193 -3.41 4.24 2.10
CA LEU A 193 -2.44 3.96 1.06
C LEU A 193 -1.88 2.56 1.23
N ILE A 194 -2.22 1.65 0.34
CA ILE A 194 -1.71 0.28 0.33
C ILE A 194 -0.50 0.22 -0.61
N LEU A 195 0.64 -0.25 -0.11
CA LEU A 195 1.90 -0.36 -0.84
C LEU A 195 2.33 -1.83 -0.87
N ASP A 196 2.27 -2.44 -2.04
CA ASP A 196 2.63 -3.83 -2.26
C ASP A 196 4.09 -3.95 -2.69
N GLU A 197 4.94 -4.47 -1.79
CA GLU A 197 6.38 -4.67 -1.99
C GLU A 197 7.09 -3.43 -2.60
N PRO A 198 6.89 -2.21 -2.08
CA PRO A 198 7.29 -0.98 -2.77
C PRO A 198 8.80 -0.78 -2.84
N THR A 199 9.57 -1.58 -2.14
CA THR A 199 11.04 -1.55 -2.12
C THR A 199 11.66 -2.80 -2.76
N ALA A 200 10.86 -3.73 -3.29
CA ALA A 200 11.36 -4.91 -3.99
C ALA A 200 12.12 -4.49 -5.24
N ALA A 201 13.21 -5.18 -5.52
CA ALA A 201 14.10 -4.92 -6.66
C ALA A 201 14.74 -3.51 -6.70
N LEU A 202 14.73 -2.78 -5.58
CA LEU A 202 15.39 -1.49 -5.44
C LEU A 202 16.71 -1.62 -4.67
N GLY A 203 17.73 -0.86 -5.08
CA GLY A 203 18.96 -0.73 -4.30
C GLY A 203 18.74 0.05 -3.00
N VAL A 204 19.65 -0.09 -2.04
CA VAL A 204 19.55 0.50 -0.69
C VAL A 204 19.21 1.99 -0.70
N LYS A 205 19.87 2.80 -1.55
CA LYS A 205 19.60 4.23 -1.66
C LYS A 205 18.17 4.51 -2.16
N GLN A 206 17.71 3.76 -3.15
CA GLN A 206 16.36 3.91 -3.72
C GLN A 206 15.29 3.49 -2.73
N SER A 207 15.50 2.38 -2.01
CA SER A 207 14.61 1.94 -0.92
C SER A 207 14.50 3.00 0.17
N GLY A 208 15.61 3.60 0.60
CA GLY A 208 15.61 4.69 1.57
C GLY A 208 14.80 5.91 1.13
N VAL A 209 14.82 6.23 -0.17
CA VAL A 209 13.96 7.28 -0.73
C VAL A 209 12.50 6.91 -0.61
N VAL A 210 12.09 5.69 -1.01
CA VAL A 210 10.70 5.22 -0.91
C VAL A 210 10.22 5.23 0.54
N LEU A 211 11.02 4.69 1.48
CA LEU A 211 10.67 4.68 2.92
C LEU A 211 10.46 6.08 3.48
N LYS A 212 11.23 7.07 3.04
CA LYS A 212 11.00 8.48 3.40
C LYS A 212 9.64 8.98 2.92
N TYR A 213 9.15 8.53 1.76
CA TYR A 213 7.81 8.91 1.27
C TYR A 213 6.69 8.21 2.02
N VAL A 214 6.90 6.97 2.44
CA VAL A 214 5.99 6.26 3.34
C VAL A 214 5.80 7.07 4.63
N ALA A 215 6.91 7.47 5.26
CA ALA A 215 6.85 8.30 6.46
C ALA A 215 6.13 9.65 6.21
N LYS A 216 6.41 10.33 5.08
CA LYS A 216 5.71 11.57 4.74
C LYS A 216 4.20 11.39 4.51
N ALA A 217 3.76 10.28 3.91
CA ALA A 217 2.35 9.98 3.76
C ALA A 217 1.68 9.78 5.13
N ARG A 218 2.29 9.03 6.03
CA ARG A 218 1.87 8.89 7.43
C ARG A 218 1.78 10.25 8.12
N ASP A 219 2.83 11.09 8.03
CA ASP A 219 2.88 12.39 8.71
C ASP A 219 1.84 13.39 8.17
N ARG A 220 1.32 13.15 6.96
CA ARG A 220 0.15 13.86 6.40
C ARG A 220 -1.18 13.32 6.93
N GLY A 221 -1.18 12.32 7.81
CA GLY A 221 -2.36 11.73 8.44
C GLY A 221 -2.97 10.55 7.69
N LEU A 222 -2.34 10.04 6.61
CA LEU A 222 -2.84 8.84 5.94
C LEU A 222 -2.61 7.60 6.79
N GLY A 223 -3.54 6.64 6.73
CA GLY A 223 -3.26 5.26 7.14
C GLY A 223 -2.46 4.57 6.05
N VAL A 224 -1.33 3.97 6.38
CA VAL A 224 -0.48 3.29 5.40
C VAL A 224 -0.43 1.80 5.70
N VAL A 225 -0.72 0.97 4.70
CA VAL A 225 -0.48 -0.48 4.73
C VAL A 225 0.77 -0.76 3.91
N PHE A 226 1.85 -1.10 4.59
CA PHE A 226 3.15 -1.39 3.97
C PHE A 226 3.39 -2.89 3.95
N ILE A 227 3.33 -3.50 2.78
CA ILE A 227 3.44 -4.94 2.62
C ILE A 227 4.81 -5.30 2.10
N THR A 228 5.50 -6.19 2.81
CA THR A 228 6.82 -6.65 2.40
C THR A 228 7.17 -7.99 3.06
N HIS A 229 8.13 -8.69 2.46
CA HIS A 229 8.79 -9.85 3.06
C HIS A 229 10.12 -9.46 3.75
N ASN A 230 10.51 -8.17 3.71
CA ASN A 230 11.78 -7.70 4.28
C ASN A 230 11.55 -6.91 5.57
N PRO A 231 11.87 -7.48 6.76
CA PRO A 231 11.69 -6.82 8.04
C PRO A 231 12.58 -5.57 8.20
N HIS A 232 13.77 -5.55 7.56
CA HIS A 232 14.67 -4.41 7.63
C HIS A 232 14.13 -3.17 6.89
N HIS A 233 13.23 -3.35 5.92
CA HIS A 233 12.54 -2.24 5.26
C HIS A 233 11.28 -1.81 6.02
N ALA A 234 10.59 -2.76 6.66
CA ALA A 234 9.37 -2.49 7.43
C ALA A 234 9.67 -1.78 8.75
N TYR A 235 10.65 -2.28 9.49
CA TYR A 235 10.92 -1.83 10.87
C TYR A 235 11.23 -0.32 11.02
N PRO A 236 12.00 0.33 10.12
CA PRO A 236 12.27 1.77 10.24
C PRO A 236 11.02 2.65 10.15
N VAL A 237 10.01 2.26 9.37
CA VAL A 237 8.83 3.08 9.08
C VAL A 237 7.56 2.59 9.74
N GLY A 238 7.49 1.31 10.13
CA GLY A 238 6.32 0.67 10.72
C GLY A 238 6.04 1.17 12.12
N ASP A 239 4.77 1.36 12.44
CA ASP A 239 4.24 1.64 13.79
C ASP A 239 3.58 0.37 14.37
N ARG A 240 3.05 -0.50 13.49
CA ARG A 240 2.48 -1.82 13.82
C ARG A 240 2.97 -2.88 12.84
N PHE A 241 3.08 -4.12 13.30
CA PHE A 241 3.56 -5.27 12.53
C PHE A 241 2.56 -6.43 12.63
N MET A 242 1.84 -6.70 11.54
CA MET A 242 1.00 -7.89 11.39
C MET A 242 1.80 -8.96 10.63
N LEU A 243 1.99 -10.11 11.25
CA LEU A 243 2.69 -11.23 10.62
C LEU A 243 1.70 -12.22 10.03
N LEU A 244 1.83 -12.47 8.74
CA LEU A 244 1.07 -13.47 8.02
C LEU A 244 1.91 -14.72 7.74
N ARG A 245 1.35 -15.89 8.03
CA ARG A 245 1.97 -17.17 7.72
C ARG A 245 0.91 -18.18 7.29
N ARG A 246 1.05 -18.76 6.09
CA ARG A 246 0.12 -19.77 5.54
C ARG A 246 -1.35 -19.36 5.65
N GLY A 247 -1.65 -18.10 5.34
CA GLY A 247 -3.00 -17.55 5.36
C GLY A 247 -3.57 -17.20 6.73
N LYS A 248 -2.79 -17.28 7.81
CA LYS A 248 -3.20 -16.91 9.18
C LYS A 248 -2.37 -15.77 9.73
N SER A 249 -2.98 -14.99 10.62
CA SER A 249 -2.24 -14.02 11.43
C SER A 249 -1.52 -14.74 12.56
N MET A 250 -0.21 -14.47 12.68
CA MET A 250 0.62 -14.92 13.80
C MET A 250 0.64 -13.90 14.95
N GLY A 251 0.04 -12.73 14.72
CA GLY A 251 -0.07 -11.63 15.66
C GLY A 251 -0.04 -10.28 14.95
N ASP A 252 -0.48 -9.26 15.67
CA ASP A 252 -0.48 -7.85 15.30
C ASP A 252 0.09 -7.03 16.47
N PHE A 253 1.34 -6.61 16.33
CA PHE A 253 2.15 -6.06 17.41
C PHE A 253 2.45 -4.58 17.18
N PRO A 254 2.28 -3.71 18.19
CA PRO A 254 2.82 -2.36 18.12
C PRO A 254 4.36 -2.39 18.16
N LYS A 255 5.00 -1.41 17.52
CA LYS A 255 6.47 -1.33 17.43
C LYS A 255 7.17 -1.38 18.79
N GLN A 256 6.54 -0.82 19.83
CA GLN A 256 7.09 -0.77 21.18
C GLN A 256 7.23 -2.16 21.84
N GLU A 257 6.47 -3.13 21.34
CA GLU A 257 6.43 -4.51 21.87
C GLU A 257 7.25 -5.49 21.02
N MET A 258 7.94 -5.00 19.97
CA MET A 258 8.61 -5.87 19.00
C MET A 258 9.97 -5.28 18.62
N THR A 259 11.05 -6.01 18.82
CA THR A 259 12.39 -5.67 18.31
C THR A 259 12.55 -6.15 16.87
N LEU A 260 13.54 -5.61 16.14
CA LEU A 260 13.86 -6.08 14.79
C LEU A 260 14.31 -7.53 14.78
N GLU A 261 15.03 -7.96 15.82
CA GLU A 261 15.52 -9.34 15.97
C GLU A 261 14.35 -10.31 16.17
N GLU A 262 13.41 -10.00 17.07
CA GLU A 262 12.20 -10.79 17.28
C GLU A 262 11.34 -10.84 16.00
N LEU A 263 11.15 -9.71 15.33
CA LEU A 263 10.40 -9.63 14.07
C LEU A 263 11.03 -10.54 13.01
N THR A 264 12.35 -10.50 12.87
CA THR A 264 13.11 -11.31 11.91
C THR A 264 13.01 -12.80 12.26
N SER A 265 13.14 -13.15 13.55
CA SER A 265 13.02 -14.51 14.05
C SER A 265 11.63 -15.11 13.80
N LEU A 266 10.57 -14.34 14.09
CA LEU A 266 9.19 -14.77 13.83
C LEU A 266 8.91 -14.97 12.33
N MET A 267 9.49 -14.15 11.47
CA MET A 267 9.39 -14.30 10.02
C MET A 267 10.16 -15.51 9.50
N ALA A 268 11.37 -15.75 10.01
CA ALA A 268 12.21 -16.87 9.60
C ALA A 268 11.63 -18.25 10.00
N GLY A 269 10.58 -18.25 10.83
CA GLY A 269 9.90 -19.49 11.20
C GLY A 269 10.79 -20.45 11.97
N GLY A 270 11.38 -20.02 13.08
CA GLY A 270 12.38 -20.78 13.87
C GLY A 270 12.14 -22.30 13.96
N ALA A 271 10.88 -22.73 14.17
CA ALA A 271 10.49 -24.13 14.17
C ALA A 271 10.61 -24.84 12.80
N GLU A 272 10.53 -24.09 11.67
CA GLU A 272 10.72 -24.66 10.32
C GLU A 272 12.20 -24.82 10.00
N LEU A 273 13.04 -23.87 10.43
CA LEU A 273 14.49 -23.99 10.30
C LEU A 273 15.04 -25.16 11.11
N GLU A 274 14.54 -25.35 12.34
CA GLU A 274 14.86 -26.52 13.16
C GLU A 274 14.40 -27.84 12.52
N SER A 275 13.17 -27.87 11.97
CA SER A 275 12.64 -29.03 11.25
C SER A 275 13.43 -29.33 9.99
N LEU A 276 13.82 -28.30 9.21
CA LEU A 276 14.65 -28.44 8.02
C LEU A 276 16.06 -28.91 8.38
N ALA A 277 16.65 -28.37 9.43
CA ALA A 277 17.94 -28.81 9.95
C ALA A 277 17.89 -30.30 10.36
N HIS A 278 16.82 -30.70 11.05
CA HIS A 278 16.62 -32.10 11.45
C HIS A 278 16.41 -33.05 10.25
N GLU A 279 15.67 -32.62 9.23
CA GLU A 279 15.47 -33.40 8.01
C GLU A 279 16.76 -33.52 7.17
N LEU A 280 17.56 -32.47 7.13
CA LEU A 280 18.87 -32.48 6.46
C LEU A 280 19.85 -33.39 7.23
N GLU A 281 19.88 -33.37 8.56
CA GLU A 281 20.65 -34.28 9.40
C GLU A 281 20.26 -35.74 9.12
N LYS A 282 18.95 -36.00 9.02
CA LYS A 282 18.44 -37.37 8.76
C LYS A 282 18.77 -37.85 7.34
N THR A 283 18.79 -36.96 6.37
CA THR A 283 18.96 -37.30 4.94
C THR A 283 20.42 -37.32 4.50
N MET A 284 21.25 -36.42 5.05
CA MET A 284 22.65 -36.21 4.66
C MET A 284 23.67 -36.70 5.70
N GLY A 285 23.23 -37.17 6.88
CA GLY A 285 24.06 -37.60 8.00
C GLY A 285 24.37 -36.48 9.00
N VAL A 286 24.67 -36.89 10.23
CA VAL A 286 24.80 -36.00 11.41
C VAL A 286 25.94 -34.97 11.31
N ASP A 287 26.87 -35.14 10.35
CA ASP A 287 28.07 -34.29 10.18
C ASP A 287 28.01 -33.28 9.01
N SER A 288 26.83 -33.02 8.45
CA SER A 288 26.77 -32.05 7.34
C SER A 288 27.05 -30.64 7.86
N GLU A 289 28.04 -29.96 7.27
CA GLU A 289 28.35 -28.53 7.58
C GLU A 289 27.12 -27.62 7.40
N ILE A 290 26.24 -27.98 6.46
CA ILE A 290 25.00 -27.24 6.18
C ILE A 290 24.03 -27.28 7.36
N ALA A 291 23.84 -28.46 7.98
CA ALA A 291 22.98 -28.62 9.16
C ALA A 291 23.54 -27.84 10.39
N LYS A 292 24.87 -27.78 10.53
CA LYS A 292 25.56 -27.04 11.59
C LYS A 292 25.39 -25.52 11.40
N THR A 293 25.47 -25.04 10.17
CA THR A 293 25.26 -23.60 9.83
C THR A 293 23.83 -23.19 10.14
N ILE A 294 22.83 -23.99 9.75
CA ILE A 294 21.40 -23.69 10.03
C ILE A 294 21.10 -23.64 11.53
N LYS A 295 21.74 -24.53 12.33
CA LYS A 295 21.58 -24.53 13.81
C LYS A 295 22.27 -23.34 14.48
N ALA A 296 23.36 -22.83 13.91
CA ALA A 296 24.07 -21.66 14.43
C ALA A 296 23.31 -20.35 14.17
N ASP A 297 22.49 -20.33 13.12
CA ASP A 297 21.65 -19.17 12.76
C ASP A 297 20.21 -19.26 13.33
N SER A 298 19.89 -20.34 14.07
CA SER A 298 18.63 -20.46 14.83
C SER A 298 18.80 -19.78 16.19
N PRO A 299 17.90 -18.85 16.55
CA PRO A 299 17.97 -18.10 17.80
C PRO A 299 17.79 -18.96 19.04
#